data_574b7df9b0d79a5e431f22928179fc48
#
_entry.id   574b7df9b0d79a5e431f22928179fc48
#
_cell.length_a   1.000
_cell.length_b   1.000
_cell.length_c   1.000
_cell.angle_alpha   90.00
_cell.angle_beta   90.00
_cell.angle_gamma   90.00
#
_symmetry.space_group_name_H-M   'P 1'
#
loop_
_entity.id
_entity.type
_entity.pdbx_description
1 polymer ?
#
loop_
_entity_poly.entity_id
_entity_poly.type
_entity_poly.pdbx_seq_one_letter_code
_entity_poly.pdbx_strand_id
1 'polypeptide(L)'
;MTTFNQSLVIGQMGESQIAQWMRSRGWHILPAYEKEIDNGKGPRLFTAHGGQLIAPDLLALRGGRFVWIEAKHKEHFTWYRKEQAFQTGIDKRHFDDYVRVADKTGLEVWVMFLHRSDQTWIEDVRQGAPVKCPTGLFRQRVRTMDACKRYGHQHANGMYYWSVDQLEKIATLAEVNNAQAVAVGHRNGIQEVTHRGIKR
;
A
#
# COMPACT_ATOMS: atom_id res chain seq x y z
N MET A 1 0.78 -22.56 0.81
CA MET A 1 -0.07 -21.66 -0.02
C MET A 1 -1.04 -20.95 0.90
N THR A 2 -1.03 -19.62 0.94
CA THR A 2 -2.01 -18.81 1.69
C THR A 2 -3.37 -18.89 0.98
N THR A 3 -4.47 -19.11 1.71
CA THR A 3 -5.81 -19.09 1.12
C THR A 3 -6.20 -17.66 0.74
N PHE A 4 -7.17 -17.48 -0.17
CA PHE A 4 -7.68 -16.15 -0.58
C PHE A 4 -8.11 -15.30 0.63
N ASN A 5 -8.82 -15.91 1.60
CA ASN A 5 -9.24 -15.20 2.81
C ASN A 5 -8.07 -14.75 3.68
N GLN A 6 -7.00 -15.54 3.81
CA GLN A 6 -5.78 -15.14 4.53
C GLN A 6 -5.08 -13.99 3.83
N SER A 7 -5.00 -14.00 2.50
CA SER A 7 -4.42 -12.90 1.72
C SER A 7 -5.22 -11.59 1.87
N LEU A 8 -6.56 -11.69 1.98
CA LEU A 8 -7.43 -10.54 2.20
C LEU A 8 -7.22 -9.91 3.59
N VAL A 9 -7.15 -10.74 4.65
CA VAL A 9 -6.87 -10.29 6.03
C VAL A 9 -5.49 -9.62 6.12
N ILE A 10 -4.48 -10.21 5.51
CA ILE A 10 -3.12 -9.65 5.45
C ILE A 10 -3.10 -8.29 4.74
N GLY A 11 -3.83 -8.15 3.63
CA GLY A 11 -3.98 -6.87 2.91
C GLY A 11 -4.58 -5.78 3.80
N GLN A 12 -5.68 -6.10 4.50
CA GLN A 12 -6.34 -5.15 5.43
C GLN A 12 -5.43 -4.70 6.57
N MET A 13 -4.62 -5.61 7.12
CA MET A 13 -3.62 -5.27 8.15
C MET A 13 -2.57 -4.28 7.61
N GLY A 14 -2.09 -4.48 6.39
CA GLY A 14 -1.12 -3.61 5.76
C GLY A 14 -1.67 -2.21 5.47
N GLU A 15 -2.90 -2.11 4.95
CA GLU A 15 -3.62 -0.85 4.74
C GLU A 15 -3.76 -0.07 6.06
N SER A 16 -4.19 -0.77 7.14
CA SER A 16 -4.32 -0.17 8.47
C SER A 16 -2.98 0.35 9.01
N GLN A 17 -1.88 -0.37 8.82
CA GLN A 17 -0.56 0.05 9.28
C GLN A 17 -0.03 1.27 8.54
N ILE A 18 -0.21 1.31 7.20
CA ILE A 18 0.15 2.47 6.39
C ILE A 18 -0.68 3.69 6.82
N ALA A 19 -2.00 3.52 7.00
CA ALA A 19 -2.90 4.58 7.46
C ALA A 19 -2.48 5.11 8.84
N GLN A 20 -2.14 4.25 9.79
CA GLN A 20 -1.68 4.64 11.13
C GLN A 20 -0.34 5.36 11.09
N TRP A 21 0.61 4.88 10.29
CA TRP A 21 1.89 5.55 10.09
C TRP A 21 1.69 6.96 9.50
N MET A 22 0.83 7.12 8.50
CA MET A 22 0.51 8.43 7.94
C MET A 22 -0.14 9.36 8.98
N ARG A 23 -1.07 8.84 9.80
CA ARG A 23 -1.69 9.60 10.89
C ARG A 23 -0.66 10.08 11.90
N SER A 24 0.31 9.27 12.28
CA SER A 24 1.43 9.67 13.17
C SER A 24 2.30 10.78 12.57
N ARG A 25 2.24 10.99 11.25
CA ARG A 25 2.92 12.08 10.51
C ARG A 25 2.00 13.28 10.22
N GLY A 26 0.84 13.35 10.88
CA GLY A 26 -0.09 14.49 10.79
C GLY A 26 -1.03 14.45 9.57
N TRP A 27 -1.20 13.31 8.92
CA TRP A 27 -2.21 13.15 7.89
C TRP A 27 -3.55 12.73 8.48
N HIS A 28 -4.63 13.33 8.01
CA HIS A 28 -5.98 12.85 8.22
C HIS A 28 -6.29 11.83 7.12
N ILE A 29 -6.86 10.69 7.48
CA ILE A 29 -7.11 9.59 6.56
C ILE A 29 -8.61 9.34 6.45
N LEU A 30 -9.11 9.39 5.23
CA LEU A 30 -10.44 8.97 4.87
C LEU A 30 -10.34 7.64 4.11
N PRO A 31 -10.80 6.51 4.68
CA PRO A 31 -10.92 5.26 3.94
C PRO A 31 -11.89 5.46 2.77
N ALA A 32 -11.46 5.03 1.58
CA ALA A 32 -12.23 5.31 0.37
C ALA A 32 -13.23 4.21 0.01
N TYR A 33 -13.57 3.27 0.94
CA TYR A 33 -14.41 2.14 0.54
C TYR A 33 -15.51 1.74 1.52
N GLU A 34 -16.64 1.41 0.94
CA GLU A 34 -17.44 0.26 1.34
C GLU A 34 -16.87 -0.97 0.65
N LYS A 35 -16.40 -1.95 1.41
CA LYS A 35 -16.14 -3.27 0.82
C LYS A 35 -17.50 -3.89 0.54
N GLU A 36 -17.90 -3.91 -0.71
CA GLU A 36 -18.82 -4.94 -1.17
C GLU A 36 -18.15 -6.29 -0.94
N ILE A 37 -18.50 -6.91 0.16
CA ILE A 37 -17.91 -8.15 0.69
C ILE A 37 -18.03 -9.29 -0.34
N ASP A 38 -19.00 -9.22 -1.24
CA ASP A 38 -19.33 -10.31 -2.16
C ASP A 38 -18.49 -10.37 -3.44
N ASN A 39 -17.73 -9.35 -3.81
CA ASN A 39 -17.02 -9.33 -5.10
C ASN A 39 -15.51 -9.09 -5.05
N GLY A 40 -14.91 -8.89 -3.87
CA GLY A 40 -13.44 -8.70 -3.72
C GLY A 40 -12.86 -7.52 -4.52
N LYS A 41 -13.71 -6.63 -4.98
CA LYS A 41 -13.34 -5.46 -5.80
C LYS A 41 -13.11 -4.28 -4.87
N GLY A 42 -11.91 -3.67 -4.96
CA GLY A 42 -11.56 -2.46 -4.20
C GLY A 42 -12.49 -1.27 -4.47
N PRO A 43 -12.22 -0.11 -3.85
CA PRO A 43 -13.03 1.09 -3.96
C PRO A 43 -13.24 1.52 -5.42
N ARG A 44 -14.37 2.19 -5.70
CA ARG A 44 -14.74 2.62 -7.04
C ARG A 44 -14.86 4.13 -7.12
N LEU A 45 -14.22 4.70 -8.12
CA LEU A 45 -14.45 6.08 -8.55
C LEU A 45 -15.44 6.09 -9.72
N PHE A 46 -16.63 6.67 -9.52
CA PHE A 46 -17.59 6.91 -10.59
C PHE A 46 -17.26 8.22 -11.28
N THR A 47 -17.03 8.20 -12.58
CA THR A 47 -16.68 9.39 -13.34
C THR A 47 -17.93 10.14 -13.79
N ALA A 48 -17.83 11.45 -14.06
CA ALA A 48 -18.93 12.30 -14.46
C ALA A 48 -19.67 11.82 -15.73
N HIS A 49 -19.05 11.01 -16.56
CA HIS A 49 -19.61 10.49 -17.80
C HIS A 49 -20.04 9.01 -17.71
N GLY A 50 -20.33 8.51 -16.50
CA GLY A 50 -20.84 7.16 -16.30
C GLY A 50 -19.80 6.03 -16.33
N GLY A 51 -18.51 6.36 -16.38
CA GLY A 51 -17.43 5.38 -16.28
C GLY A 51 -17.13 5.01 -14.83
N GLN A 52 -16.47 3.87 -14.65
CA GLN A 52 -16.06 3.36 -13.34
C GLN A 52 -14.58 2.96 -13.38
N LEU A 53 -13.80 3.44 -12.40
CA LEU A 53 -12.38 3.11 -12.21
C LEU A 53 -12.18 2.42 -10.86
N ILE A 54 -11.16 1.59 -10.77
CA ILE A 54 -10.67 1.11 -9.46
C ILE A 54 -9.96 2.30 -8.81
N ALA A 55 -10.48 2.76 -7.66
CA ALA A 55 -9.85 3.84 -6.91
C ALA A 55 -8.78 3.29 -5.96
N PRO A 56 -7.78 4.12 -5.57
CA PRO A 56 -6.87 3.77 -4.48
C PRO A 56 -7.58 3.63 -3.13
N ASP A 57 -6.97 2.91 -2.19
CA ASP A 57 -7.58 2.49 -0.93
C ASP A 57 -7.98 3.63 0.01
N LEU A 58 -7.22 4.74 0.01
CA LEU A 58 -7.35 5.82 0.99
C LEU A 58 -7.27 7.19 0.33
N LEU A 59 -7.98 8.18 0.89
CA LEU A 59 -7.74 9.60 0.63
C LEU A 59 -7.08 10.22 1.87
N ALA A 60 -5.93 10.84 1.71
CA ALA A 60 -5.16 11.47 2.78
C ALA A 60 -5.16 13.00 2.63
N LEU A 61 -5.31 13.71 3.77
CA LEU A 61 -5.42 15.16 3.83
C LEU A 61 -4.41 15.74 4.83
N ARG A 62 -3.64 16.76 4.42
CA ARG A 62 -2.77 17.52 5.32
C ARG A 62 -2.51 18.92 4.77
N GLY A 63 -2.77 19.96 5.57
CA GLY A 63 -2.47 21.34 5.20
C GLY A 63 -3.11 21.80 3.87
N GLY A 64 -4.38 21.44 3.64
CA GLY A 64 -5.08 21.76 2.39
C GLY A 64 -4.71 20.87 1.18
N ARG A 65 -3.72 19.98 1.33
CA ARG A 65 -3.32 19.03 0.28
C ARG A 65 -4.10 17.73 0.41
N PHE A 66 -4.58 17.24 -0.72
CA PHE A 66 -5.25 15.95 -0.86
C PHE A 66 -4.41 15.02 -1.72
N VAL A 67 -4.26 13.76 -1.31
CA VAL A 67 -3.56 12.73 -2.08
C VAL A 67 -4.29 11.40 -1.98
N TRP A 68 -4.40 10.69 -3.08
CA TRP A 68 -4.83 9.30 -3.09
C TRP A 68 -3.68 8.39 -2.68
N ILE A 69 -3.97 7.37 -1.88
CA ILE A 69 -2.99 6.38 -1.42
C ILE A 69 -3.47 4.99 -1.81
N GLU A 70 -2.68 4.32 -2.60
CA GLU A 70 -2.78 2.86 -2.78
C GLU A 70 -1.83 2.18 -1.82
N ALA A 71 -2.34 1.32 -0.96
CA ALA A 71 -1.58 0.61 0.06
C ALA A 71 -1.34 -0.85 -0.37
N LYS A 72 -0.08 -1.23 -0.58
CA LYS A 72 0.32 -2.60 -0.94
C LYS A 72 1.13 -3.24 0.18
N HIS A 73 0.59 -4.29 0.75
CA HIS A 73 1.31 -5.15 1.66
C HIS A 73 2.00 -6.28 0.88
N LYS A 74 3.30 -6.43 1.07
CA LYS A 74 4.13 -7.43 0.42
C LYS A 74 4.98 -8.13 1.47
N GLU A 75 5.19 -9.42 1.32
CA GLU A 75 6.08 -10.16 2.20
C GLU A 75 7.52 -9.73 1.94
N HIS A 76 8.00 -9.87 0.72
CA HIS A 76 9.35 -9.48 0.30
C HIS A 76 9.36 -8.95 -1.13
N PHE A 77 10.48 -8.34 -1.54
CA PHE A 77 10.77 -8.06 -2.94
C PHE A 77 11.11 -9.37 -3.66
N THR A 78 10.87 -9.42 -4.97
CA THR A 78 11.33 -10.50 -5.84
C THR A 78 12.62 -10.10 -6.55
N TRP A 79 13.47 -11.08 -6.90
CA TRP A 79 14.72 -10.82 -7.61
C TRP A 79 14.53 -10.87 -9.12
N TYR A 80 14.97 -9.82 -9.81
CA TYR A 80 14.97 -9.79 -11.26
C TYR A 80 16.39 -9.99 -11.82
N ARG A 81 16.65 -11.18 -12.30
CA ARG A 81 17.99 -11.62 -12.73
C ARG A 81 18.61 -10.77 -13.83
N LYS A 82 17.82 -10.31 -14.81
CA LYS A 82 18.35 -9.56 -15.96
C LYS A 82 18.96 -8.21 -15.53
N GLU A 83 18.39 -7.57 -14.54
CA GLU A 83 18.84 -6.27 -14.03
C GLU A 83 19.60 -6.40 -12.71
N GLN A 84 19.73 -7.61 -12.15
CA GLN A 84 20.39 -7.87 -10.86
C GLN A 84 19.82 -6.96 -9.75
N ALA A 85 18.49 -6.82 -9.71
CA ALA A 85 17.80 -5.90 -8.83
C ALA A 85 16.58 -6.53 -8.14
N PHE A 86 16.31 -6.11 -6.91
CA PHE A 86 15.04 -6.38 -6.25
C PHE A 86 13.93 -5.54 -6.86
N GLN A 87 12.76 -6.15 -7.07
CA GLN A 87 11.61 -5.51 -7.68
C GLN A 87 10.32 -5.81 -6.92
N THR A 88 9.34 -4.94 -7.08
CA THR A 88 7.94 -5.16 -6.68
C THR A 88 7.01 -4.87 -7.83
N GLY A 89 5.77 -5.37 -7.77
CA GLY A 89 4.84 -5.22 -8.88
C GLY A 89 3.39 -4.98 -8.46
N ILE A 90 2.63 -4.44 -9.42
CA ILE A 90 1.18 -4.21 -9.34
C ILE A 90 0.55 -4.80 -10.60
N ASP A 91 -0.66 -5.37 -10.43
CA ASP A 91 -1.50 -5.78 -11.56
C ASP A 91 -1.71 -4.60 -12.53
N LYS A 92 -1.47 -4.86 -13.82
CA LYS A 92 -1.54 -3.85 -14.88
C LYS A 92 -2.85 -3.08 -14.86
N ARG A 93 -3.98 -3.79 -14.76
CA ARG A 93 -5.32 -3.20 -14.77
C ARG A 93 -5.52 -2.21 -13.63
N HIS A 94 -5.08 -2.58 -12.42
CA HIS A 94 -5.20 -1.70 -11.25
C HIS A 94 -4.33 -0.46 -11.42
N PHE A 95 -3.09 -0.64 -11.85
CA PHE A 95 -2.18 0.48 -12.05
C PHE A 95 -2.67 1.44 -13.13
N ASP A 96 -3.16 0.93 -14.26
CA ASP A 96 -3.73 1.76 -15.32
C ASP A 96 -4.93 2.59 -14.82
N ASP A 97 -5.77 2.01 -13.94
CA ASP A 97 -6.85 2.75 -13.31
C ASP A 97 -6.36 3.83 -12.35
N TYR A 98 -5.28 3.59 -11.57
CA TYR A 98 -4.69 4.62 -10.69
C TYR A 98 -4.11 5.80 -11.47
N VAL A 99 -3.51 5.57 -12.64
CA VAL A 99 -3.09 6.64 -13.55
C VAL A 99 -4.31 7.47 -13.99
N ARG A 100 -5.38 6.81 -14.42
CA ARG A 100 -6.64 7.48 -14.82
C ARG A 100 -7.30 8.24 -13.66
N VAL A 101 -7.24 7.71 -12.43
CA VAL A 101 -7.73 8.42 -11.24
C VAL A 101 -6.94 9.72 -11.04
N ALA A 102 -5.60 9.68 -11.14
CA ALA A 102 -4.77 10.89 -11.07
C ALA A 102 -5.16 11.91 -12.15
N ASP A 103 -5.43 11.46 -13.36
CA ASP A 103 -5.83 12.34 -14.49
C ASP A 103 -7.23 12.94 -14.29
N LYS A 104 -8.19 12.13 -13.85
CA LYS A 104 -9.60 12.56 -13.70
C LYS A 104 -9.85 13.45 -12.49
N THR A 105 -9.10 13.22 -11.40
CA THR A 105 -9.27 13.99 -10.16
C THR A 105 -8.33 15.19 -10.05
N GLY A 106 -7.26 15.24 -10.83
CA GLY A 106 -6.19 16.22 -10.69
C GLY A 106 -5.37 16.05 -9.41
N LEU A 107 -5.66 15.03 -8.60
CA LEU A 107 -4.95 14.76 -7.35
C LEU A 107 -3.74 13.85 -7.60
N GLU A 108 -2.70 14.01 -6.79
CA GLU A 108 -1.61 13.03 -6.76
C GLU A 108 -2.12 11.67 -6.28
N VAL A 109 -1.64 10.61 -6.90
CA VAL A 109 -1.79 9.24 -6.42
C VAL A 109 -0.41 8.73 -6.00
N TRP A 110 -0.28 8.28 -4.77
CA TRP A 110 0.90 7.62 -4.25
C TRP A 110 0.63 6.13 -4.08
N VAL A 111 1.57 5.31 -4.52
CA VAL A 111 1.60 3.91 -4.15
C VAL A 111 2.57 3.75 -2.99
N MET A 112 2.11 3.08 -1.94
CA MET A 112 2.90 2.75 -0.75
C MET A 112 3.02 1.24 -0.62
N PHE A 113 4.26 0.74 -0.62
CA PHE A 113 4.56 -0.69 -0.46
C PHE A 113 5.15 -0.93 0.93
N LEU A 114 4.49 -1.75 1.73
CA LEU A 114 5.01 -2.23 3.00
C LEU A 114 5.61 -3.64 2.80
N HIS A 115 6.95 -3.73 2.73
CA HIS A 115 7.70 -4.98 2.63
C HIS A 115 8.19 -5.42 4.01
N ARG A 116 7.80 -6.62 4.46
CA ARG A 116 7.96 -7.06 5.86
C ARG A 116 9.14 -7.98 6.13
N SER A 117 9.47 -8.85 5.21
CA SER A 117 10.54 -9.84 5.41
C SER A 117 11.83 -9.38 4.76
N ASP A 118 12.94 -9.49 5.49
CA ASP A 118 14.28 -9.29 4.96
C ASP A 118 14.86 -10.57 4.34
N GLN A 119 14.10 -11.65 4.33
CA GLN A 119 14.55 -12.92 3.76
C GLN A 119 14.25 -12.98 2.27
N THR A 120 15.27 -13.16 1.48
CA THR A 120 15.14 -13.47 0.05
C THR A 120 14.72 -14.93 -0.13
N TRP A 121 13.88 -15.20 -1.11
CA TRP A 121 13.52 -16.58 -1.45
C TRP A 121 14.75 -17.39 -1.82
N ILE A 122 14.79 -18.65 -1.36
CA ILE A 122 15.96 -19.51 -1.55
C ILE A 122 16.29 -19.73 -3.04
N GLU A 123 15.26 -19.80 -3.89
CA GLU A 123 15.42 -19.90 -5.34
C GLU A 123 16.07 -18.65 -5.94
N ASP A 124 15.72 -17.48 -5.46
CA ASP A 124 16.33 -16.22 -5.88
C ASP A 124 17.80 -16.15 -5.42
N VAL A 125 18.09 -16.59 -4.19
CA VAL A 125 19.46 -16.67 -3.66
C VAL A 125 20.32 -17.63 -4.51
N ARG A 126 19.79 -18.80 -4.87
CA ARG A 126 20.45 -19.75 -5.77
C ARG A 126 20.73 -19.16 -7.17
N GLN A 127 20.02 -18.10 -7.52
CA GLN A 127 20.14 -17.38 -8.79
C GLN A 127 20.97 -16.10 -8.67
N GLY A 128 21.68 -15.92 -7.56
CA GLY A 128 22.60 -14.80 -7.34
C GLY A 128 22.02 -13.60 -6.60
N ALA A 129 20.79 -13.70 -6.08
CA ALA A 129 20.26 -12.63 -5.24
C ALA A 129 20.99 -12.56 -3.88
N PRO A 130 21.12 -11.36 -3.29
CA PRO A 130 21.54 -11.23 -1.91
C PRO A 130 20.62 -12.01 -0.97
N VAL A 131 21.19 -12.60 0.09
CA VAL A 131 20.43 -13.37 1.11
C VAL A 131 19.39 -12.50 1.82
N LYS A 132 19.68 -11.21 1.99
CA LYS A 132 18.76 -10.24 2.58
C LYS A 132 18.19 -9.32 1.51
N CYS A 133 16.87 -9.14 1.54
CA CYS A 133 16.19 -8.15 0.73
C CYS A 133 15.82 -6.90 1.53
N PRO A 134 15.62 -5.76 0.88
CA PRO A 134 15.18 -4.52 1.55
C PRO A 134 13.83 -4.68 2.23
N THR A 135 13.67 -4.07 3.42
CA THR A 135 12.40 -4.01 4.16
C THR A 135 12.04 -2.60 4.54
N GLY A 136 10.77 -2.37 4.86
CA GLY A 136 10.24 -1.08 5.30
C GLY A 136 9.05 -0.62 4.47
N LEU A 137 8.72 0.66 4.63
CA LEU A 137 7.70 1.34 3.87
C LEU A 137 8.36 2.14 2.74
N PHE A 138 7.96 1.84 1.53
CA PHE A 138 8.43 2.49 0.31
C PHE A 138 7.28 3.24 -0.35
N ARG A 139 7.59 4.32 -1.05
CA ARG A 139 6.61 5.17 -1.72
C ARG A 139 7.09 5.58 -3.09
N GLN A 140 6.14 5.74 -4.03
CA GLN A 140 6.38 6.50 -5.25
C GLN A 140 5.07 7.10 -5.78
N ARG A 141 5.17 8.18 -6.56
CA ARG A 141 4.04 8.78 -7.27
C ARG A 141 3.69 7.96 -8.49
N VAL A 142 2.40 7.72 -8.73
CA VAL A 142 1.92 6.96 -9.90
C VAL A 142 2.47 7.52 -11.21
N ARG A 143 2.52 8.84 -11.39
CA ARG A 143 3.07 9.45 -12.61
C ARG A 143 4.56 9.18 -12.83
N THR A 144 5.35 9.17 -11.76
CA THR A 144 6.77 8.77 -11.82
C THR A 144 6.89 7.29 -12.15
N MET A 145 6.06 6.45 -11.51
CA MET A 145 6.02 5.01 -11.76
C MET A 145 5.59 4.70 -13.20
N ASP A 146 4.63 5.46 -13.74
CA ASP A 146 4.15 5.29 -15.12
C ASP A 146 5.25 5.52 -16.16
N ALA A 147 6.11 6.51 -15.92
CA ALA A 147 7.23 6.83 -16.80
C ALA A 147 8.36 5.77 -16.82
N CYS A 148 8.49 4.96 -15.77
CA CYS A 148 9.59 3.98 -15.63
C CYS A 148 9.11 2.54 -15.43
N LYS A 149 7.82 2.25 -15.65
CA LYS A 149 7.25 0.91 -15.49
C LYS A 149 7.83 -0.09 -16.49
N ARG A 150 8.05 -1.31 -16.03
CA ARG A 150 8.42 -2.44 -16.86
C ARG A 150 7.29 -3.47 -16.89
N TYR A 151 6.87 -3.86 -18.08
CA TYR A 151 5.80 -4.83 -18.26
C TYR A 151 6.31 -6.27 -18.18
N GLY A 152 5.56 -7.14 -17.48
CA GLY A 152 5.81 -8.57 -17.41
C GLY A 152 4.56 -9.40 -17.68
N HIS A 153 4.72 -10.42 -18.51
CA HIS A 153 3.64 -11.33 -18.95
C HIS A 153 3.39 -12.51 -18.00
N GLN A 154 4.11 -12.61 -16.87
CA GLN A 154 4.14 -13.81 -16.01
C GLN A 154 2.83 -14.11 -15.27
N HIS A 155 1.86 -13.19 -15.31
CA HIS A 155 0.52 -13.35 -14.72
C HIS A 155 -0.55 -13.12 -15.78
N ALA A 156 -1.67 -13.82 -15.68
CA ALA A 156 -2.75 -13.87 -16.68
C ALA A 156 -3.23 -12.49 -17.18
N ASN A 157 -3.17 -11.46 -16.32
CA ASN A 157 -3.59 -10.09 -16.65
C ASN A 157 -2.41 -9.13 -16.88
N GLY A 158 -1.16 -9.64 -16.83
CA GLY A 158 0.04 -8.83 -16.86
C GLY A 158 0.28 -8.02 -15.59
N MET A 159 1.53 -7.68 -15.35
CA MET A 159 1.94 -6.83 -14.23
C MET A 159 2.92 -5.76 -14.69
N TYR A 160 2.91 -4.63 -13.98
CA TYR A 160 4.01 -3.67 -14.04
C TYR A 160 4.93 -3.86 -12.84
N TYR A 161 6.23 -3.71 -13.07
CA TYR A 161 7.28 -3.87 -12.08
C TYR A 161 8.17 -2.65 -11.99
N TRP A 162 8.69 -2.41 -10.79
CA TRP A 162 9.64 -1.36 -10.45
C TRP A 162 10.75 -1.94 -9.60
N SER A 163 12.00 -1.55 -9.90
CA SER A 163 13.14 -1.88 -9.07
C SER A 163 13.10 -1.07 -7.77
N VAL A 164 13.73 -1.58 -6.72
CA VAL A 164 13.71 -0.94 -5.40
C VAL A 164 14.34 0.46 -5.40
N ASP A 165 15.32 0.71 -6.24
CA ASP A 165 15.98 2.01 -6.44
C ASP A 165 15.07 3.07 -7.09
N GLN A 166 14.00 2.66 -7.75
CA GLN A 166 12.96 3.54 -8.29
C GLN A 166 11.92 3.97 -7.24
N LEU A 167 12.04 3.46 -6.01
CA LEU A 167 11.13 3.73 -4.90
C LEU A 167 11.84 4.48 -3.79
N GLU A 168 11.15 5.45 -3.17
CA GLU A 168 11.64 6.16 -1.99
C GLU A 168 11.33 5.35 -0.73
N LYS A 169 12.35 4.93 0.03
CA LYS A 169 12.14 4.36 1.36
C LYS A 169 11.84 5.48 2.36
N ILE A 170 10.64 5.48 2.92
CA ILE A 170 10.13 6.55 3.79
C ILE A 170 10.03 6.18 5.27
N ALA A 171 10.09 4.87 5.59
CA ALA A 171 10.17 4.40 6.97
C ALA A 171 10.76 3.00 7.06
N THR A 172 11.34 2.71 8.22
CA THR A 172 11.71 1.36 8.64
C THR A 172 10.48 0.59 9.16
N LEU A 173 10.57 -0.73 9.25
CA LEU A 173 9.51 -1.54 9.88
C LEU A 173 9.28 -1.15 11.36
N ALA A 174 10.35 -0.83 12.08
CA ALA A 174 10.25 -0.39 13.48
C ALA A 174 9.42 0.90 13.60
N GLU A 175 9.64 1.88 12.73
CA GLU A 175 8.86 3.14 12.73
C GLU A 175 7.39 2.90 12.39
N VAL A 176 7.08 2.00 11.45
CA VAL A 176 5.70 1.64 11.10
C VAL A 176 5.01 0.93 12.26
N ASN A 177 5.70 -0.02 12.92
CA ASN A 177 5.15 -0.77 14.05
C ASN A 177 4.94 0.13 15.28
N ASN A 178 5.87 1.05 15.57
CA ASN A 178 5.74 2.01 16.67
C ASN A 178 4.56 2.97 16.48
N ALA A 179 4.28 3.41 15.26
CA ALA A 179 3.10 4.22 14.94
C ALA A 179 1.80 3.48 15.27
N GLN A 180 1.77 2.16 15.10
CA GLN A 180 0.65 1.30 15.47
C GLN A 180 0.45 1.21 17.00
N ALA A 181 1.52 1.04 17.76
CA ALA A 181 1.47 0.93 19.22
C ALA A 181 0.90 2.20 19.88
N VAL A 182 1.31 3.37 19.41
CA VAL A 182 0.78 4.67 19.90
C VAL A 182 -0.72 4.81 19.65
N ALA A 183 -1.21 4.37 18.50
CA ALA A 183 -2.64 4.44 18.15
C ALA A 183 -3.52 3.52 19.03
N VAL A 184 -3.00 2.37 19.44
CA VAL A 184 -3.68 1.41 20.34
C VAL A 184 -3.71 1.96 21.77
N GLY A 185 -2.60 2.53 22.26
CA GLY A 185 -2.51 3.14 23.59
C GLY A 185 -3.53 4.28 23.80
N HIS A 186 -3.76 5.13 22.79
CA HIS A 186 -4.75 6.20 22.84
C HIS A 186 -6.20 5.69 22.90
N ARG A 187 -6.52 4.56 22.27
CA ARG A 187 -7.89 3.98 22.36
C ARG A 187 -8.18 3.43 23.75
N ASN A 188 -7.23 2.80 24.40
CA ASN A 188 -7.40 2.25 25.75
C ASN A 188 -7.52 3.36 26.81
N GLY A 189 -6.80 4.47 26.67
CA GLY A 189 -6.90 5.62 27.56
C GLY A 189 -8.25 6.35 27.51
N ILE A 190 -8.91 6.40 26.36
CA ILE A 190 -10.22 7.04 26.21
C ILE A 190 -11.34 6.19 26.84
N GLN A 191 -11.23 4.86 26.85
CA GLN A 191 -12.22 3.99 27.50
C GLN A 191 -12.17 4.06 29.03
N GLU A 192 -11.03 4.30 29.65
CA GLU A 192 -10.94 4.47 31.12
C GLU A 192 -11.55 5.78 31.63
N VAL A 193 -11.53 6.86 30.85
CA VAL A 193 -12.07 8.15 31.23
C VAL A 193 -13.62 8.16 31.18
N THR A 194 -14.24 7.41 30.27
CA THR A 194 -15.70 7.36 30.13
C THR A 194 -16.41 6.54 31.22
N HIS A 195 -15.72 5.65 31.93
CA HIS A 195 -16.34 4.85 33.03
C HIS A 195 -16.24 5.47 34.41
N ARG A 196 -15.53 6.60 34.61
CA ARG A 196 -15.42 7.27 35.92
C ARG A 196 -16.42 8.43 36.14
N GLY A 197 -17.31 8.69 35.19
CA GLY A 197 -18.14 9.91 35.16
C GLY A 197 -19.64 9.77 35.54
N ILE A 198 -20.17 8.60 35.93
CA ILE A 198 -21.57 8.49 36.32
C ILE A 198 -21.71 7.66 37.60
N LYS A 199 -21.54 8.32 38.75
CA LYS A 199 -22.18 7.95 40.02
C LYS A 199 -22.91 9.18 40.51
N ARG A 200 -24.20 9.21 40.30
CA ARG A 200 -25.20 9.92 41.09
C ARG A 200 -26.28 8.92 41.46
#